data_c2e2d32a3bdbcad851af60e4cc53d741
#
_entry.id   c2e2d32a3bdbcad851af60e4cc53d741
#
_cell.length_a   1.000
_cell.length_b   1.000
_cell.length_c   1.000
_cell.angle_alpha   90.00
_cell.angle_beta   90.00
_cell.angle_gamma   90.00
#
_symmetry.space_group_name_H-M   'P 1'
#
loop_
_entity.id
_entity.type
_entity.pdbx_description
1 polymer ?
#
loop_
_entity_poly.entity_id
_entity_poly.type
_entity_poly.pdbx_seq_one_letter_code
_entity_poly.pdbx_strand_id
1 'polypeptide(L)'
;MMAVFGGKEQIFKMERFALGEFDRSVDGFYKNVQTFSFGVKKKRAITVKISADVPVDVAVANEKGSSVTYKQSIKEGTVGPVPTEDNREMGLIVGIYKGDKATVSVEVWMERP
;
A
#
# COMPACT_ATOMS: atom_id res chain seq x y z
N MET A 1 -3.48 18.58 4.41
CA MET A 1 -2.34 19.16 3.66
C MET A 1 -1.30 18.08 3.37
N MET A 2 -0.82 18.03 2.17
CA MET A 2 0.23 17.09 1.80
C MET A 2 1.60 17.64 2.15
N ALA A 3 2.47 16.78 2.71
CA ALA A 3 3.86 17.15 2.97
C ALA A 3 4.65 17.08 1.68
N VAL A 4 5.54 18.05 1.45
CA VAL A 4 6.40 18.09 0.27
C VAL A 4 7.84 18.29 0.73
N PHE A 5 8.71 17.36 0.34
CA PHE A 5 10.13 17.38 0.70
C PHE A 5 10.98 17.05 -0.52
N GLY A 6 11.84 17.98 -0.95
CA GLY A 6 12.78 17.73 -2.04
C GLY A 6 12.15 17.25 -3.34
N GLY A 7 10.95 17.75 -3.69
CA GLY A 7 10.22 17.32 -4.87
C GLY A 7 9.37 16.07 -4.68
N LYS A 8 9.29 15.56 -3.47
CA LYS A 8 8.44 14.41 -3.11
C LYS A 8 7.21 14.92 -2.38
N GLU A 9 6.06 14.31 -2.70
CA GLU A 9 4.78 14.65 -2.09
C GLU A 9 4.18 13.40 -1.47
N GLN A 10 3.82 13.46 -0.19
CA GLN A 10 3.08 12.37 0.44
C GLN A 10 1.63 12.43 -0.03
N ILE A 11 1.20 11.41 -0.73
CA ILE A 11 -0.15 11.37 -1.32
C ILE A 11 -1.10 10.44 -0.59
N PHE A 12 -0.60 9.58 0.29
CA PHE A 12 -1.42 8.66 1.07
C PHE A 12 -0.67 8.23 2.32
N LYS A 13 -1.42 8.04 3.40
CA LYS A 13 -0.87 7.54 4.66
C LYS A 13 -1.98 6.82 5.43
N MET A 14 -1.66 5.65 5.95
CA MET A 14 -2.55 4.92 6.85
C MET A 14 -1.69 4.30 7.94
N GLU A 15 -1.92 4.71 9.18
CA GLU A 15 -1.15 4.25 10.33
C GLU A 15 -1.89 3.18 11.12
N ARG A 16 -1.15 2.16 11.55
CA ARG A 16 -1.60 1.15 12.51
C ARG A 16 -2.93 0.50 12.14
N PHE A 17 -3.11 0.12 10.90
CA PHE A 17 -4.29 -0.65 10.54
C PHE A 17 -4.06 -2.14 10.83
N ALA A 18 -5.15 -2.80 11.23
CA ALA A 18 -5.12 -4.22 11.51
C ALA A 18 -5.27 -5.06 10.24
N LEU A 19 -4.51 -6.14 10.17
CA LEU A 19 -4.57 -7.08 9.06
C LEU A 19 -4.64 -8.49 9.63
N GLY A 20 -5.52 -9.33 9.07
CA GLY A 20 -5.67 -10.72 9.52
C GLY A 20 -6.55 -10.89 10.74
N GLU A 21 -7.19 -9.84 11.21
CA GLU A 21 -8.07 -9.91 12.35
C GLU A 21 -9.41 -10.53 11.98
N PHE A 22 -9.91 -11.44 12.84
CA PHE A 22 -11.21 -12.06 12.66
C PHE A 22 -12.30 -11.07 13.05
N ASP A 23 -13.18 -10.75 12.11
CA ASP A 23 -14.29 -9.85 12.33
C ASP A 23 -15.57 -10.63 12.54
N ARG A 24 -15.98 -10.76 13.80
CA ARG A 24 -17.18 -11.52 14.18
C ARG A 24 -18.48 -10.86 13.71
N SER A 25 -18.44 -9.56 13.43
CA SER A 25 -19.64 -8.85 12.95
C SER A 25 -20.01 -9.24 11.52
N VAL A 26 -19.10 -9.93 10.82
CA VAL A 26 -19.27 -10.34 9.42
C VAL A 26 -19.16 -11.86 9.29
N ASP A 27 -19.78 -12.59 10.20
CA ASP A 27 -19.91 -14.06 10.17
C ASP A 27 -18.62 -14.83 9.82
N GLY A 28 -17.57 -14.57 10.57
CA GLY A 28 -16.35 -15.34 10.43
C GLY A 28 -15.44 -14.86 9.30
N PHE A 29 -15.64 -13.68 8.80
CA PHE A 29 -14.81 -13.11 7.76
C PHE A 29 -13.45 -12.64 8.32
N TYR A 30 -12.37 -13.05 7.66
CA TYR A 30 -11.02 -12.62 8.01
C TYR A 30 -10.59 -11.47 7.12
N LYS A 31 -10.15 -10.38 7.73
CA LYS A 31 -9.60 -9.23 7.00
C LYS A 31 -8.11 -9.41 6.76
N ASN A 32 -7.74 -10.44 6.02
CA ASN A 32 -6.35 -10.73 5.73
C ASN A 32 -5.81 -10.01 4.49
N VAL A 33 -6.64 -9.18 3.84
CA VAL A 33 -6.25 -8.33 2.72
C VAL A 33 -6.91 -6.97 2.90
N GLN A 34 -6.12 -5.91 2.81
CA GLN A 34 -6.62 -4.54 2.80
C GLN A 34 -6.21 -3.88 1.49
N THR A 35 -7.13 -3.17 0.87
CA THR A 35 -6.90 -2.46 -0.38
C THR A 35 -7.16 -0.98 -0.18
N PHE A 36 -6.24 -0.16 -0.64
CA PHE A 36 -6.35 1.29 -0.57
C PHE A 36 -6.23 1.87 -1.98
N SER A 37 -6.96 2.94 -2.25
CA SER A 37 -6.86 3.67 -3.51
C SER A 37 -6.41 5.10 -3.22
N PHE A 38 -5.61 5.65 -4.10
CA PHE A 38 -5.13 7.02 -3.97
C PHE A 38 -4.92 7.63 -5.36
N GLY A 39 -5.15 8.95 -5.44
CA GLY A 39 -4.94 9.69 -6.68
C GLY A 39 -3.47 9.90 -6.97
N VAL A 40 -3.08 9.81 -8.21
CA VAL A 40 -1.72 10.07 -8.67
C VAL A 40 -1.75 11.03 -9.85
N LYS A 41 -0.61 11.64 -10.14
CA LYS A 41 -0.41 12.43 -11.34
C LYS A 41 0.31 11.58 -12.39
N LYS A 42 0.02 11.84 -13.65
CA LYS A 42 0.66 11.14 -14.76
C LYS A 42 2.16 11.44 -14.80
N LYS A 43 2.92 10.48 -15.30
CA LYS A 43 4.36 10.61 -15.51
C LYS A 43 5.12 11.01 -14.24
N ARG A 44 4.77 10.37 -13.15
CA ARG A 44 5.46 10.45 -11.87
C ARG A 44 5.91 9.07 -11.46
N ALA A 45 6.57 8.98 -10.33
CA ALA A 45 6.90 7.71 -9.70
C ALA A 45 6.41 7.73 -8.26
N ILE A 46 5.92 6.59 -7.78
CA ILE A 46 5.52 6.46 -6.39
C ILE A 46 6.41 5.46 -5.67
N THR A 47 6.65 5.73 -4.39
CA THR A 47 7.35 4.83 -3.49
C THR A 47 6.46 4.58 -2.29
N VAL A 48 6.26 3.32 -1.96
CA VAL A 48 5.49 2.91 -0.80
C VAL A 48 6.46 2.55 0.32
N LYS A 49 6.31 3.20 1.46
CA LYS A 49 7.03 2.83 2.67
C LYS A 49 6.10 2.03 3.54
N ILE A 50 6.56 0.89 4.02
CA ILE A 50 5.77 -0.01 4.84
C ILE A 50 6.52 -0.40 6.10
N SER A 51 5.77 -0.49 7.20
CA SER A 51 6.26 -0.98 8.48
C SER A 51 5.19 -1.88 9.07
N ALA A 52 5.56 -3.10 9.43
CA ALA A 52 4.64 -4.07 10.01
C ALA A 52 5.35 -4.83 11.13
N ASP A 53 4.57 -5.33 12.09
CA ASP A 53 5.13 -6.12 13.20
C ASP A 53 5.45 -7.57 12.80
N VAL A 54 4.84 -8.05 11.71
CA VAL A 54 5.19 -9.34 11.10
C VAL A 54 5.26 -9.16 9.58
N PRO A 55 5.96 -10.05 8.85
CA PRO A 55 6.06 -9.93 7.39
C PRO A 55 4.71 -9.97 6.69
N VAL A 56 4.51 -9.09 5.72
CA VAL A 56 3.29 -9.02 4.90
C VAL A 56 3.66 -8.95 3.42
N ASP A 57 2.69 -9.21 2.57
CA ASP A 57 2.85 -9.11 1.14
C ASP A 57 2.23 -7.80 0.65
N VAL A 58 2.87 -7.16 -0.31
CA VAL A 58 2.46 -5.84 -0.80
C VAL A 58 2.45 -5.84 -2.32
N ALA A 59 1.36 -5.36 -2.90
CA ALA A 59 1.24 -5.15 -4.33
C ALA A 59 0.79 -3.73 -4.61
N VAL A 60 1.28 -3.18 -5.72
CA VAL A 60 0.79 -1.90 -6.24
C VAL A 60 0.06 -2.20 -7.54
N ALA A 61 -1.16 -1.68 -7.66
CA ALA A 61 -2.00 -1.92 -8.83
C ALA A 61 -2.25 -0.62 -9.59
N ASN A 62 -2.43 -0.74 -10.91
CA ASN A 62 -2.82 0.39 -11.74
C ASN A 62 -4.34 0.62 -11.65
N GLU A 63 -4.85 1.64 -12.34
CA GLU A 63 -6.27 1.99 -12.28
C GLU A 63 -7.19 0.93 -12.89
N LYS A 64 -6.64 0.00 -13.66
CA LYS A 64 -7.39 -1.13 -14.21
C LYS A 64 -7.43 -2.32 -13.28
N GLY A 65 -6.76 -2.22 -12.14
CA GLY A 65 -6.70 -3.29 -11.16
C GLY A 65 -5.61 -4.32 -11.40
N SER A 66 -4.75 -4.12 -12.39
CA SER A 66 -3.63 -5.03 -12.64
C SER A 66 -2.45 -4.70 -11.73
N SER A 67 -1.84 -5.73 -11.18
CA SER A 67 -0.64 -5.56 -10.35
C SER A 67 0.55 -5.15 -11.23
N VAL A 68 1.21 -4.07 -10.87
CA VAL A 68 2.38 -3.58 -11.59
C VAL A 68 3.67 -3.83 -10.82
N THR A 69 3.56 -4.09 -9.52
CA THR A 69 4.69 -4.43 -8.67
C THR A 69 4.19 -5.26 -7.50
N TYR A 70 5.02 -6.21 -7.05
CA TYR A 70 4.67 -7.11 -5.98
C TYR A 70 5.92 -7.44 -5.18
N LYS A 71 5.80 -7.43 -3.85
CA LYS A 71 6.90 -7.80 -2.97
C LYS A 71 6.35 -8.64 -1.82
N GLN A 72 6.97 -9.80 -1.60
CA GLN A 72 6.56 -10.73 -0.55
C GLN A 72 7.37 -10.58 0.71
N SER A 73 6.76 -10.91 1.83
CA SER A 73 7.42 -11.03 3.13
C SER A 73 8.22 -9.81 3.52
N ILE A 74 7.60 -8.64 3.41
CA ILE A 74 8.22 -7.39 3.82
C ILE A 74 7.71 -7.00 5.21
N LYS A 75 8.62 -6.75 6.12
CA LYS A 75 8.30 -6.30 7.46
C LYS A 75 8.55 -4.81 7.61
N GLU A 76 9.66 -4.34 7.06
CA GLU A 76 10.01 -2.93 7.06
C GLU A 76 10.83 -2.65 5.81
N GLY A 77 10.41 -1.66 5.04
CA GLY A 77 11.12 -1.32 3.81
C GLY A 77 10.29 -0.52 2.84
N THR A 78 10.68 -0.56 1.59
CA THR A 78 10.04 0.21 0.53
C THR A 78 9.71 -0.67 -0.67
N VAL A 79 8.66 -0.27 -1.38
CA VAL A 79 8.26 -0.86 -2.66
C VAL A 79 8.26 0.26 -3.68
N GLY A 80 8.97 0.08 -4.77
CA GLY A 80 9.12 1.08 -5.82
C GLY A 80 10.55 1.54 -5.98
N PRO A 81 10.78 2.61 -6.77
CA PRO A 81 9.75 3.47 -7.39
C PRO A 81 8.95 2.75 -8.47
N VAL A 82 7.67 3.08 -8.53
CA VAL A 82 6.72 2.54 -9.50
C VAL A 82 6.23 3.68 -10.40
N PRO A 83 6.44 3.61 -11.72
CA PRO A 83 5.95 4.66 -12.61
C PRO A 83 4.43 4.76 -12.58
N THR A 84 3.91 5.98 -12.52
CA THR A 84 2.46 6.21 -12.56
C THR A 84 1.91 6.15 -13.98
N GLU A 85 2.77 6.29 -15.01
CA GLU A 85 2.37 6.26 -16.42
C GLU A 85 1.23 7.25 -16.70
N ASP A 86 0.15 6.75 -17.28
CA ASP A 86 -1.04 7.55 -17.56
C ASP A 86 -2.16 7.33 -16.53
N ASN A 87 -1.86 6.67 -15.43
CA ASN A 87 -2.84 6.43 -14.38
C ASN A 87 -3.18 7.74 -13.65
N ARG A 88 -4.45 7.87 -13.27
CA ARG A 88 -4.94 8.95 -12.42
C ARG A 88 -5.16 8.47 -10.99
N GLU A 89 -5.28 7.17 -10.84
CA GLU A 89 -5.51 6.51 -9.58
C GLU A 89 -4.74 5.19 -9.58
N MET A 90 -4.17 4.84 -8.44
CA MET A 90 -3.49 3.57 -8.26
C MET A 90 -3.92 2.96 -6.94
N GLY A 91 -3.66 1.69 -6.77
CA GLY A 91 -4.04 0.96 -5.57
C GLY A 91 -2.86 0.33 -4.86
N LEU A 92 -3.05 0.14 -3.57
CA LEU A 92 -2.11 -0.57 -2.72
C LEU A 92 -2.87 -1.73 -2.09
N ILE A 93 -2.32 -2.93 -2.22
CA ILE A 93 -2.90 -4.14 -1.66
C ILE A 93 -1.91 -4.71 -0.67
N VAL A 94 -2.34 -4.89 0.58
CA VAL A 94 -1.51 -5.46 1.65
C VAL A 94 -2.19 -6.72 2.13
N GLY A 95 -1.47 -7.82 2.14
CA GLY A 95 -2.02 -9.11 2.50
C GLY A 95 -1.16 -9.88 3.49
N ILE A 96 -1.81 -10.80 4.20
CA ILE A 96 -1.15 -11.73 5.11
C ILE A 96 -1.85 -13.08 5.01
N TYR A 97 -1.16 -14.14 5.35
CA TYR A 97 -1.76 -15.47 5.34
C TYR A 97 -2.92 -15.55 6.32
N LYS A 98 -3.94 -16.30 5.93
CA LYS A 98 -5.10 -16.56 6.77
C LYS A 98 -4.65 -17.18 8.10
N GLY A 99 -5.12 -16.59 9.19
CA GLY A 99 -4.77 -17.03 10.53
C GLY A 99 -3.66 -16.23 11.19
N ASP A 100 -2.89 -15.47 10.41
CA ASP A 100 -1.87 -14.57 10.94
C ASP A 100 -2.46 -13.19 11.20
N LYS A 101 -1.79 -12.41 12.03
CA LYS A 101 -2.21 -11.04 12.37
C LYS A 101 -1.03 -10.10 12.23
N ALA A 102 -1.30 -8.91 11.75
CA ALA A 102 -0.30 -7.85 11.66
C ALA A 102 -0.90 -6.49 11.98
N THR A 103 -0.06 -5.61 12.51
CA THR A 103 -0.36 -4.18 12.57
C THR A 103 0.58 -3.51 11.58
N VAL A 104 0.01 -2.77 10.65
CA VAL A 104 0.73 -2.26 9.48
C VAL A 104 0.54 -0.75 9.37
N SER A 105 1.61 -0.06 9.00
CA SER A 105 1.57 1.35 8.64
C SER A 105 2.17 1.51 7.26
N VAL A 106 1.54 2.34 6.43
CA VAL A 106 1.99 2.61 5.07
C VAL A 106 2.01 4.10 4.79
N GLU A 107 2.94 4.51 3.94
CA GLU A 107 3.00 5.85 3.38
C GLU A 107 3.27 5.70 1.88
N VAL A 108 2.64 6.54 1.07
CA VAL A 108 2.91 6.59 -0.36
C VAL A 108 3.40 7.99 -0.72
N TRP A 109 4.58 8.04 -1.33
CA TRP A 109 5.21 9.27 -1.77
C TRP A 109 5.28 9.28 -3.29
N MET A 110 5.03 10.45 -3.87
CA MET A 110 5.07 10.64 -5.31
C MET A 110 6.13 11.69 -5.64
N GLU A 111 6.92 11.42 -6.68
CA GLU A 111 7.97 12.32 -7.13
C GLU A 111 8.09 12.31 -8.65
N ARG A 112 8.81 13.29 -9.17
CA ARG A 112 9.16 13.29 -10.59
C ARG A 112 10.22 12.20 -10.82
N PRO A 113 10.10 11.44 -11.92
CA PRO A 113 11.07 10.40 -12.23
C PRO A 113 12.45 10.95 -12.53
#